data_267626a975294088547c9a1f3bd8adde
#
_entry.id   267626a975294088547c9a1f3bd8adde
#
_cell.length_a   1.000
_cell.length_b   1.000
_cell.length_c   1.000
_cell.angle_alpha   90.00
_cell.angle_beta   90.00
_cell.angle_gamma   90.00
#
_symmetry.space_group_name_H-M   'P 1'
#
loop_
_entity.id
_entity.type
_entity.pdbx_description
1 polymer ?
#
loop_
_entity_poly.entity_id
_entity_poly.type
_entity_poly.pdbx_seq_one_letter_code
_entity_poly.pdbx_strand_id
1 'polypeptide(L)'
;MIACVALAIYMLMMLLALNGFNATLTLPGLAGIILGIGMAVDANVIIYARIQEEIGAGKSTGAAIKSGFGKAASAIIDGNVTTLIAVLVLWFKGSGTVKGFAQTLGMSVLISMFTALVISRFLVYAAYHFGLRDKKWYGKPRTIKTRDFVRTGKKYVAVAGVIILIGLAALPMNRSKIGSILNYDLEFSGGTASTITFKDDQKVNDSLEKQVVKAYEKVSKSTSVQSQKVKANNQMVVKSVELNLSQRKQIENTLKKDYKVKSVTTEYAANTTSTSLINAMIALDPNFTSLNRIAM
;
A
#
# COMPACT_ATOMS: atom_id res chain seq x y z
N MET A 1 27.12 -4.11 -10.48
CA MET A 1 26.90 -3.64 -11.85
C MET A 1 25.82 -4.44 -12.56
N ILE A 2 25.93 -5.78 -12.73
CA ILE A 2 24.92 -6.60 -13.45
C ILE A 2 23.51 -6.45 -12.84
N ALA A 3 23.38 -6.41 -11.51
CA ALA A 3 22.10 -6.17 -10.85
C ALA A 3 21.46 -4.82 -11.21
N CYS A 4 22.27 -3.76 -11.39
CA CYS A 4 21.77 -2.46 -11.82
C CYS A 4 21.24 -2.49 -13.26
N VAL A 5 21.92 -3.22 -14.15
CA VAL A 5 21.45 -3.41 -15.53
C VAL A 5 20.16 -4.22 -15.54
N ALA A 6 20.07 -5.30 -14.77
CA ALA A 6 18.85 -6.09 -14.64
C ALA A 6 17.68 -5.26 -14.09
N LEU A 7 17.94 -4.39 -13.10
CA LEU A 7 16.94 -3.49 -12.57
C LEU A 7 16.49 -2.44 -13.60
N ALA A 8 17.41 -1.90 -14.39
CA ALA A 8 17.05 -0.96 -15.47
C ALA A 8 16.16 -1.63 -16.52
N ILE A 9 16.47 -2.88 -16.89
CA ILE A 9 15.64 -3.67 -17.81
C ILE A 9 14.24 -3.94 -17.18
N TYR A 10 14.20 -4.30 -15.89
CA TYR A 10 12.94 -4.46 -15.17
C TYR A 10 12.07 -3.19 -15.25
N MET A 11 12.66 -2.01 -14.98
CA MET A 11 11.96 -0.72 -15.05
C MET A 11 11.41 -0.44 -16.45
N LEU A 12 12.23 -0.70 -17.48
CA LEU A 12 11.81 -0.54 -18.87
C LEU A 12 10.65 -1.47 -19.21
N MET A 13 10.75 -2.74 -18.85
CA MET A 13 9.67 -3.72 -19.05
C MET A 13 8.39 -3.33 -18.30
N MET A 14 8.52 -2.80 -17.07
CA MET A 14 7.38 -2.34 -16.30
C MET A 14 6.67 -1.16 -16.97
N LEU A 15 7.41 -0.17 -17.48
CA LEU A 15 6.86 0.95 -18.23
C LEU A 15 6.15 0.50 -19.51
N LEU A 16 6.76 -0.43 -20.26
CA LEU A 16 6.15 -1.02 -21.45
C LEU A 16 4.86 -1.78 -21.11
N ALA A 17 4.85 -2.53 -20.02
CA ALA A 17 3.67 -3.26 -19.57
C ALA A 17 2.54 -2.32 -19.15
N LEU A 18 2.83 -1.27 -18.37
CA LEU A 18 1.84 -0.27 -17.97
C LEU A 18 1.18 0.39 -19.19
N ASN A 19 1.98 0.75 -20.19
CA ASN A 19 1.48 1.36 -21.42
C ASN A 19 0.70 0.33 -22.26
N GLY A 20 1.23 -0.87 -22.44
CA GLY A 20 0.60 -1.92 -23.26
C GLY A 20 -0.74 -2.41 -22.72
N PHE A 21 -0.91 -2.45 -21.42
CA PHE A 21 -2.17 -2.83 -20.77
C PHE A 21 -3.11 -1.65 -20.48
N ASN A 22 -2.77 -0.42 -20.90
CA ASN A 22 -3.52 0.79 -20.56
C ASN A 22 -3.87 0.89 -19.06
N ALA A 23 -2.93 0.51 -18.20
CA ALA A 23 -3.16 0.46 -16.77
C ALA A 23 -3.28 1.87 -16.19
N THR A 24 -4.40 2.17 -15.56
CA THR A 24 -4.59 3.45 -14.87
C THR A 24 -3.73 3.53 -13.61
N LEU A 25 -2.84 4.50 -13.56
CA LEU A 25 -2.00 4.76 -12.41
C LEU A 25 -2.82 5.41 -11.30
N THR A 26 -3.19 4.61 -10.31
CA THR A 26 -3.79 5.09 -9.06
C THR A 26 -2.71 5.29 -7.99
N LEU A 27 -2.99 6.07 -6.94
CA LEU A 27 -2.05 6.24 -5.81
C LEU A 27 -1.63 4.90 -5.18
N PRO A 28 -2.55 3.97 -4.87
CA PRO A 28 -2.16 2.62 -4.45
C PRO A 28 -1.42 1.85 -5.55
N GLY A 29 -1.73 2.09 -6.83
CA GLY A 29 -1.03 1.48 -7.95
C GLY A 29 0.46 1.88 -8.00
N LEU A 30 0.78 3.14 -7.73
CA LEU A 30 2.17 3.58 -7.57
C LEU A 30 2.88 2.85 -6.43
N ALA A 31 2.20 2.65 -5.28
CA ALA A 31 2.76 1.87 -4.18
C ALA A 31 3.06 0.42 -4.60
N GLY A 32 2.20 -0.20 -5.43
CA GLY A 32 2.43 -1.53 -6.01
C GLY A 32 3.68 -1.59 -6.87
N ILE A 33 3.94 -0.56 -7.69
CA ILE A 33 5.16 -0.46 -8.51
C ILE A 33 6.40 -0.33 -7.62
N ILE A 34 6.39 0.56 -6.62
CA ILE A 34 7.51 0.76 -5.70
C ILE A 34 7.83 -0.52 -4.94
N LEU A 35 6.80 -1.23 -4.47
CA LEU A 35 6.96 -2.53 -3.82
C LEU A 35 7.58 -3.55 -4.77
N GLY A 36 7.15 -3.58 -6.04
CA GLY A 36 7.69 -4.45 -7.07
C GLY A 36 9.17 -4.18 -7.38
N ILE A 37 9.58 -2.91 -7.39
CA ILE A 37 11.01 -2.55 -7.52
C ILE A 37 11.81 -3.15 -6.36
N GLY A 38 11.31 -3.03 -5.13
CA GLY A 38 11.93 -3.63 -3.95
C GLY A 38 12.11 -5.14 -4.10
N MET A 39 11.06 -5.85 -4.53
CA MET A 39 11.11 -7.30 -4.76
C MET A 39 12.06 -7.69 -5.89
N ALA A 40 12.16 -6.89 -6.96
CA ALA A 40 13.10 -7.14 -8.05
C ALA A 40 14.56 -7.00 -7.59
N VAL A 41 14.85 -6.01 -6.74
CA VAL A 41 16.17 -5.86 -6.11
C VAL A 41 16.46 -7.05 -5.19
N ASP A 42 15.50 -7.44 -4.35
CA ASP A 42 15.66 -8.54 -3.38
C ASP A 42 15.90 -9.88 -4.06
N ALA A 43 15.21 -10.19 -5.14
CA ALA A 43 15.45 -11.38 -5.95
C ALA A 43 16.89 -11.45 -6.47
N ASN A 44 17.43 -10.34 -6.96
CA ASN A 44 18.84 -10.27 -7.39
C ASN A 44 19.79 -10.46 -6.21
N VAL A 45 19.52 -9.87 -5.05
CA VAL A 45 20.33 -10.03 -3.84
C VAL A 45 20.38 -11.49 -3.41
N ILE A 46 19.24 -12.19 -3.40
CA ILE A 46 19.18 -13.63 -3.08
C ILE A 46 20.03 -14.44 -4.04
N ILE A 47 19.94 -14.18 -5.35
CA ILE A 47 20.75 -14.89 -6.36
C ILE A 47 22.24 -14.69 -6.09
N TYR A 48 22.69 -13.45 -5.91
CA TYR A 48 24.10 -13.17 -5.68
C TYR A 48 24.61 -13.72 -4.36
N ALA A 49 23.81 -13.67 -3.30
CA ALA A 49 24.15 -14.28 -2.02
C ALA A 49 24.37 -15.80 -2.15
N ARG A 50 23.51 -16.50 -2.88
CA ARG A 50 23.66 -17.93 -3.15
C ARG A 50 24.89 -18.25 -3.99
N ILE A 51 25.19 -17.43 -5.01
CA ILE A 51 26.43 -17.60 -5.79
C ILE A 51 27.67 -17.42 -4.90
N GLN A 52 27.68 -16.43 -4.01
CA GLN A 52 28.77 -16.19 -3.07
C GLN A 52 28.95 -17.34 -2.07
N GLU A 53 27.85 -17.91 -1.56
CA GLU A 53 27.88 -19.09 -0.68
C GLU A 53 28.54 -20.29 -1.39
N GLU A 54 28.18 -20.54 -2.65
CA GLU A 54 28.72 -21.64 -3.44
C GLU A 54 30.23 -21.44 -3.78
N ILE A 55 30.64 -20.20 -4.01
CA ILE A 55 32.06 -19.83 -4.18
C ILE A 55 32.83 -20.06 -2.87
N GLY A 56 32.23 -19.70 -1.75
CA GLY A 56 32.76 -19.89 -0.40
C GLY A 56 32.93 -21.39 -0.05
N ALA A 57 32.02 -22.23 -0.55
CA ALA A 57 32.09 -23.69 -0.43
C ALA A 57 33.16 -24.32 -1.35
N GLY A 58 33.99 -23.52 -2.06
CA GLY A 58 35.11 -23.99 -2.86
C GLY A 58 34.79 -24.33 -4.31
N LYS A 59 33.57 -24.13 -4.79
CA LYS A 59 33.22 -24.41 -6.20
C LYS A 59 33.90 -23.44 -7.17
N SER A 60 34.09 -23.90 -8.41
CA SER A 60 34.51 -23.04 -9.51
C SER A 60 33.43 -21.98 -9.80
N THR A 61 33.82 -20.82 -10.33
CA THR A 61 32.87 -19.71 -10.59
C THR A 61 31.68 -20.14 -11.46
N GLY A 62 31.93 -20.91 -12.54
CA GLY A 62 30.84 -21.40 -13.40
C GLY A 62 29.89 -22.38 -12.71
N ALA A 63 30.44 -23.32 -11.89
CA ALA A 63 29.63 -24.25 -11.12
C ALA A 63 28.84 -23.53 -10.02
N ALA A 64 29.43 -22.51 -9.40
CA ALA A 64 28.81 -21.69 -8.39
C ALA A 64 27.63 -20.88 -8.96
N ILE A 65 27.77 -20.29 -10.14
CA ILE A 65 26.68 -19.58 -10.84
C ILE A 65 25.53 -20.55 -11.11
N LYS A 66 25.79 -21.71 -11.70
CA LYS A 66 24.76 -22.71 -12.00
C LYS A 66 24.00 -23.16 -10.75
N SER A 67 24.73 -23.52 -9.70
CA SER A 67 24.17 -24.00 -8.43
C SER A 67 23.44 -22.88 -7.69
N GLY A 68 24.00 -21.66 -7.65
CA GLY A 68 23.41 -20.49 -6.99
C GLY A 68 22.06 -20.10 -7.59
N PHE A 69 21.98 -20.02 -8.93
CA PHE A 69 20.70 -19.76 -9.60
C PHE A 69 19.67 -20.87 -9.34
N GLY A 70 20.07 -22.15 -9.36
CA GLY A 70 19.17 -23.26 -9.08
C GLY A 70 18.57 -23.20 -7.67
N LYS A 71 19.41 -22.91 -6.66
CA LYS A 71 18.96 -22.77 -5.27
C LYS A 71 18.13 -21.51 -5.01
N ALA A 72 18.50 -20.40 -5.65
CA ALA A 72 17.78 -19.15 -5.52
C ALA A 72 16.41 -19.20 -6.19
N ALA A 73 16.28 -19.90 -7.31
CA ALA A 73 15.05 -19.98 -8.09
C ALA A 73 13.86 -20.49 -7.26
N SER A 74 14.04 -21.55 -6.48
CA SER A 74 12.98 -22.08 -5.61
C SER A 74 12.50 -21.02 -4.62
N ALA A 75 13.42 -20.38 -3.89
CA ALA A 75 13.09 -19.38 -2.90
C ALA A 75 12.36 -18.15 -3.51
N ILE A 76 12.80 -17.72 -4.72
CA ILE A 76 12.18 -16.59 -5.42
C ILE A 76 10.78 -16.97 -5.90
N ILE A 77 10.58 -18.16 -6.45
CA ILE A 77 9.27 -18.62 -6.92
C ILE A 77 8.32 -18.75 -5.75
N ASP A 78 8.71 -19.43 -4.67
CA ASP A 78 7.87 -19.67 -3.50
C ASP A 78 7.40 -18.36 -2.85
N GLY A 79 8.30 -17.38 -2.67
CA GLY A 79 7.96 -16.08 -2.12
C GLY A 79 7.01 -15.27 -3.01
N ASN A 80 7.23 -15.31 -4.33
CA ASN A 80 6.40 -14.54 -5.27
C ASN A 80 5.05 -15.22 -5.54
N VAL A 81 4.95 -16.54 -5.52
CA VAL A 81 3.66 -17.27 -5.64
C VAL A 81 2.72 -16.87 -4.52
N THR A 82 3.20 -16.75 -3.28
CA THR A 82 2.39 -16.27 -2.15
C THR A 82 1.84 -14.88 -2.41
N THR A 83 2.68 -13.97 -2.93
CA THR A 83 2.24 -12.62 -3.30
C THR A 83 1.22 -12.63 -4.44
N LEU A 84 1.41 -13.48 -5.46
CA LEU A 84 0.47 -13.62 -6.57
C LEU A 84 -0.90 -14.12 -6.12
N ILE A 85 -0.95 -15.04 -5.14
CA ILE A 85 -2.22 -15.48 -4.55
C ILE A 85 -2.95 -14.30 -3.90
N ALA A 86 -2.25 -13.49 -3.12
CA ALA A 86 -2.83 -12.29 -2.51
C ALA A 86 -3.33 -11.29 -3.58
N VAL A 87 -2.54 -11.09 -4.63
CA VAL A 87 -2.91 -10.24 -5.79
C VAL A 87 -4.18 -10.74 -6.47
N LEU A 88 -4.31 -12.04 -6.70
CA LEU A 88 -5.51 -12.63 -7.30
C LEU A 88 -6.75 -12.39 -6.44
N VAL A 89 -6.64 -12.58 -5.13
CA VAL A 89 -7.75 -12.30 -4.20
C VAL A 89 -8.15 -10.82 -4.26
N LEU A 90 -7.17 -9.90 -4.24
CA LEU A 90 -7.42 -8.46 -4.34
C LEU A 90 -8.00 -8.07 -5.70
N TRP A 91 -7.61 -8.75 -6.77
CA TRP A 91 -8.15 -8.50 -8.12
C TRP A 91 -9.63 -8.89 -8.22
N PHE A 92 -9.99 -10.07 -7.69
CA PHE A 92 -11.37 -10.56 -7.79
C PHE A 92 -12.32 -9.93 -6.79
N LYS A 93 -11.83 -9.61 -5.57
CA LYS A 93 -12.65 -9.09 -4.47
C LYS A 93 -12.52 -7.58 -4.28
N GLY A 94 -11.45 -6.97 -4.77
CA GLY A 94 -11.20 -5.54 -4.65
C GLY A 94 -12.06 -4.72 -5.60
N SER A 95 -12.37 -3.49 -5.18
CA SER A 95 -13.07 -2.49 -5.98
C SER A 95 -12.19 -1.26 -6.20
N GLY A 96 -12.48 -0.48 -7.24
CA GLY A 96 -11.87 0.81 -7.50
C GLY A 96 -10.33 0.80 -7.43
N THR A 97 -9.79 1.57 -6.50
CA THR A 97 -8.34 1.79 -6.34
C THR A 97 -7.58 0.53 -5.88
N VAL A 98 -8.23 -0.37 -5.12
CA VAL A 98 -7.64 -1.63 -4.66
C VAL A 98 -7.39 -2.57 -5.85
N LYS A 99 -8.30 -2.61 -6.81
CA LYS A 99 -8.13 -3.40 -8.04
C LYS A 99 -6.98 -2.87 -8.88
N GLY A 100 -6.83 -1.53 -8.97
CA GLY A 100 -5.68 -0.90 -9.63
C GLY A 100 -4.34 -1.26 -8.96
N PHE A 101 -4.30 -1.27 -7.62
CA PHE A 101 -3.14 -1.75 -6.86
C PHE A 101 -2.81 -3.21 -7.18
N ALA A 102 -3.81 -4.10 -7.14
CA ALA A 102 -3.62 -5.51 -7.44
C ALA A 102 -3.07 -5.73 -8.86
N GLN A 103 -3.58 -4.97 -9.84
CA GLN A 103 -3.12 -5.02 -11.23
C GLN A 103 -1.64 -4.65 -11.36
N THR A 104 -1.26 -3.49 -10.83
CA THR A 104 0.13 -3.02 -10.93
C THR A 104 1.10 -3.90 -10.15
N LEU A 105 0.70 -4.35 -8.94
CA LEU A 105 1.51 -5.26 -8.14
C LEU A 105 1.69 -6.62 -8.83
N GLY A 106 0.61 -7.18 -9.39
CA GLY A 106 0.68 -8.45 -10.12
C GLY A 106 1.62 -8.41 -11.30
N MET A 107 1.51 -7.36 -12.13
CA MET A 107 2.42 -7.13 -13.25
C MET A 107 3.87 -6.97 -12.78
N SER A 108 4.09 -6.19 -11.72
CA SER A 108 5.39 -5.99 -11.09
C SER A 108 6.04 -7.31 -10.65
N VAL A 109 5.29 -8.17 -9.96
CA VAL A 109 5.77 -9.47 -9.48
C VAL A 109 6.14 -10.39 -10.64
N LEU A 110 5.30 -10.49 -11.66
CA LEU A 110 5.55 -11.33 -12.83
C LEU A 110 6.80 -10.87 -13.59
N ILE A 111 6.93 -9.57 -13.83
CA ILE A 111 8.09 -8.98 -14.51
C ILE A 111 9.36 -9.16 -13.66
N SER A 112 9.28 -8.97 -12.33
CA SER A 112 10.43 -9.15 -11.45
C SER A 112 10.92 -10.60 -11.43
N MET A 113 10.03 -11.58 -11.39
CA MET A 113 10.38 -13.00 -11.51
C MET A 113 11.06 -13.31 -12.84
N PHE A 114 10.48 -12.84 -13.94
CA PHE A 114 11.05 -13.04 -15.26
C PHE A 114 12.45 -12.40 -15.36
N THR A 115 12.58 -11.16 -14.91
CA THR A 115 13.86 -10.45 -14.94
C THR A 115 14.92 -11.15 -14.07
N ALA A 116 14.57 -11.59 -12.87
CA ALA A 116 15.51 -12.26 -11.98
C ALA A 116 15.92 -13.65 -12.50
N LEU A 117 14.98 -14.46 -12.95
CA LEU A 117 15.27 -15.86 -13.30
C LEU A 117 15.79 -16.03 -14.71
N VAL A 118 15.40 -15.16 -15.64
CA VAL A 118 15.78 -15.26 -17.06
C VAL A 118 16.85 -14.22 -17.40
N ILE A 119 16.54 -12.93 -17.26
CA ILE A 119 17.43 -11.85 -17.71
C ILE A 119 18.69 -11.78 -16.86
N SER A 120 18.56 -11.78 -15.53
CA SER A 120 19.75 -11.75 -14.65
C SER A 120 20.64 -12.97 -14.85
N ARG A 121 20.01 -14.13 -15.08
CA ARG A 121 20.76 -15.35 -15.39
C ARG A 121 21.55 -15.21 -16.69
N PHE A 122 20.90 -14.73 -17.76
CA PHE A 122 21.56 -14.49 -19.04
C PHE A 122 22.70 -13.48 -18.91
N LEU A 123 22.49 -12.36 -18.22
CA LEU A 123 23.51 -11.33 -18.02
C LEU A 123 24.72 -11.85 -17.23
N VAL A 124 24.50 -12.66 -16.19
CA VAL A 124 25.59 -13.23 -15.39
C VAL A 124 26.40 -14.25 -16.21
N TYR A 125 25.75 -15.11 -17.02
CA TYR A 125 26.43 -16.03 -17.91
C TYR A 125 27.17 -15.29 -19.02
N ALA A 126 26.59 -14.27 -19.62
CA ALA A 126 27.25 -13.43 -20.60
C ALA A 126 28.52 -12.79 -20.03
N ALA A 127 28.41 -12.19 -18.84
CA ALA A 127 29.57 -11.60 -18.15
C ALA A 127 30.67 -12.62 -17.86
N TYR A 128 30.31 -13.84 -17.45
CA TYR A 128 31.25 -14.95 -17.26
C TYR A 128 31.99 -15.32 -18.56
N HIS A 129 31.28 -15.38 -19.68
CA HIS A 129 31.86 -15.67 -20.99
C HIS A 129 32.72 -14.52 -21.52
N PHE A 130 32.39 -13.28 -21.24
CA PHE A 130 33.17 -12.08 -21.58
C PHE A 130 34.45 -11.92 -20.74
N GLY A 131 34.80 -12.90 -19.90
CA GLY A 131 36.09 -12.94 -19.19
C GLY A 131 36.00 -12.57 -17.69
N LEU A 132 34.84 -12.28 -17.15
CA LEU A 132 34.64 -12.04 -15.71
C LEU A 132 34.59 -13.38 -14.94
N ARG A 133 35.67 -14.20 -15.09
CA ARG A 133 35.76 -15.55 -14.48
C ARG A 133 36.32 -15.52 -13.06
N ASP A 134 36.97 -14.43 -12.68
CA ASP A 134 37.65 -14.31 -11.38
C ASP A 134 36.61 -14.22 -10.24
N LYS A 135 36.83 -14.98 -9.17
CA LYS A 135 35.98 -14.98 -7.95
C LYS A 135 35.80 -13.59 -7.34
N LYS A 136 36.76 -12.69 -7.54
CA LYS A 136 36.73 -11.30 -7.05
C LYS A 136 35.56 -10.48 -7.56
N TRP A 137 35.05 -10.76 -8.76
CA TRP A 137 33.95 -10.05 -9.39
C TRP A 137 32.59 -10.41 -8.81
N TYR A 138 32.47 -11.58 -8.16
CA TYR A 138 31.24 -12.09 -7.56
C TYR A 138 31.15 -11.82 -6.06
N GLY A 139 32.09 -11.04 -5.52
CA GLY A 139 32.14 -10.65 -4.11
C GLY A 139 32.93 -11.62 -3.24
N LYS A 140 33.27 -11.17 -2.04
CA LYS A 140 33.98 -12.01 -1.06
C LYS A 140 32.97 -12.88 -0.31
N PRO A 141 33.22 -14.18 -0.12
CA PRO A 141 32.36 -15.02 0.70
C PRO A 141 32.29 -14.44 2.11
N ARG A 142 31.09 -14.29 2.61
CA ARG A 142 30.85 -13.74 3.93
C ARG A 142 31.15 -14.79 4.98
N THR A 143 32.25 -14.64 5.72
CA THR A 143 32.52 -15.48 6.89
C THR A 143 31.54 -15.09 7.98
N ILE A 144 30.49 -15.87 8.15
CA ILE A 144 29.50 -15.65 9.22
C ILE A 144 30.11 -16.21 10.49
N LYS A 145 30.38 -15.32 11.47
CA LYS A 145 30.77 -15.73 12.80
C LYS A 145 29.57 -16.47 13.43
N THR A 146 29.72 -17.75 13.69
CA THR A 146 28.68 -18.56 14.33
C THR A 146 28.34 -17.98 15.70
N ARG A 147 27.11 -17.50 15.87
CA ARG A 147 26.58 -17.11 17.17
C ARG A 147 25.60 -18.18 17.65
N ASP A 148 25.76 -18.59 18.90
CA ASP A 148 24.86 -19.55 19.51
C ASP A 148 23.54 -18.86 19.89
N PHE A 149 22.60 -18.82 18.93
CA PHE A 149 21.27 -18.26 19.13
C PHE A 149 20.41 -19.12 20.05
N VAL A 150 20.65 -20.42 20.11
CA VAL A 150 19.87 -21.35 20.94
C VAL A 150 20.09 -21.05 22.42
N ARG A 151 21.33 -20.84 22.84
CA ARG A 151 21.68 -20.48 24.22
C ARG A 151 21.08 -19.14 24.67
N THR A 152 20.97 -18.18 23.72
CA THR A 152 20.46 -16.83 24.00
C THR A 152 18.97 -16.69 23.65
N GLY A 153 18.34 -17.72 23.11
CA GLY A 153 16.97 -17.73 22.61
C GLY A 153 15.94 -17.25 23.63
N LYS A 154 16.07 -17.67 24.90
CA LYS A 154 15.16 -17.22 25.97
C LYS A 154 15.13 -15.70 26.15
N LYS A 155 16.27 -15.00 25.98
CA LYS A 155 16.33 -13.54 26.06
C LYS A 155 15.60 -12.87 24.89
N TYR A 156 15.75 -13.39 23.67
CA TYR A 156 15.05 -12.86 22.50
C TYR A 156 13.53 -13.08 22.57
N VAL A 157 13.10 -14.26 23.04
CA VAL A 157 11.69 -14.54 23.27
C VAL A 157 11.10 -13.62 24.35
N ALA A 158 11.84 -13.38 25.44
CA ALA A 158 11.40 -12.47 26.49
C ALA A 158 11.26 -11.02 25.95
N VAL A 159 12.22 -10.52 25.17
CA VAL A 159 12.14 -9.19 24.55
C VAL A 159 10.96 -9.10 23.58
N ALA A 160 10.77 -10.09 22.71
CA ALA A 160 9.63 -10.15 21.82
C ALA A 160 8.30 -10.18 22.58
N GLY A 161 8.22 -10.97 23.66
CA GLY A 161 7.05 -11.04 24.53
C GLY A 161 6.72 -9.69 25.19
N VAL A 162 7.72 -8.96 25.66
CA VAL A 162 7.53 -7.60 26.22
C VAL A 162 7.00 -6.64 25.17
N ILE A 163 7.55 -6.66 23.94
CA ILE A 163 7.07 -5.79 22.84
C ILE A 163 5.60 -6.10 22.49
N ILE A 164 5.25 -7.39 22.42
CA ILE A 164 3.87 -7.81 22.17
C ILE A 164 2.94 -7.35 23.30
N LEU A 165 3.34 -7.52 24.56
CA LEU A 165 2.55 -7.09 25.71
C LEU A 165 2.33 -5.57 25.73
N ILE A 166 3.36 -4.78 25.40
CA ILE A 166 3.22 -3.33 25.25
C ILE A 166 2.22 -2.97 24.16
N GLY A 167 2.30 -3.64 23.02
CA GLY A 167 1.34 -3.45 21.91
C GLY A 167 -0.09 -3.79 22.33
N LEU A 168 -0.28 -4.92 23.00
CA LEU A 168 -1.60 -5.34 23.50
C LEU A 168 -2.14 -4.40 24.59
N ALA A 169 -1.29 -3.89 25.48
CA ALA A 169 -1.68 -2.93 26.52
C ALA A 169 -2.06 -1.56 25.92
N ALA A 170 -1.51 -1.18 24.77
CA ALA A 170 -1.85 0.06 24.09
C ALA A 170 -3.28 0.05 23.52
N LEU A 171 -3.85 -1.12 23.19
CA LEU A 171 -5.19 -1.23 22.61
C LEU A 171 -6.30 -0.70 23.54
N PRO A 172 -6.41 -1.12 24.83
CA PRO A 172 -7.43 -0.57 25.73
C PRO A 172 -7.19 0.90 26.05
N MET A 173 -5.93 1.36 26.11
CA MET A 173 -5.60 2.78 26.30
C MET A 173 -6.12 3.64 25.14
N ASN A 174 -6.05 3.12 23.93
CA ASN A 174 -6.53 3.80 22.73
C ASN A 174 -8.06 3.92 22.74
N ARG A 175 -8.78 2.89 23.22
CA ARG A 175 -10.22 2.88 23.37
C ARG A 175 -10.72 3.99 24.33
N SER A 176 -9.99 4.28 25.40
CA SER A 176 -10.33 5.37 26.32
C SER A 176 -10.18 6.75 25.72
N LYS A 177 -9.27 6.93 24.74
CA LYS A 177 -9.00 8.25 24.14
C LYS A 177 -9.81 8.52 22.87
N ILE A 178 -10.08 7.51 22.05
CA ILE A 178 -10.65 7.64 20.71
C ILE A 178 -12.04 6.98 20.61
N GLY A 179 -12.46 6.21 21.63
CA GLY A 179 -13.72 5.47 21.62
C GLY A 179 -13.70 4.15 20.86
N SER A 180 -12.62 3.88 20.10
CA SER A 180 -12.40 2.66 19.34
C SER A 180 -11.01 2.09 19.62
N ILE A 181 -10.85 0.76 19.47
CA ILE A 181 -9.58 0.07 19.68
C ILE A 181 -8.53 0.50 18.65
N LEU A 182 -8.94 0.67 17.40
CA LEU A 182 -8.13 1.11 16.29
C LEU A 182 -8.81 2.31 15.61
N ASN A 183 -8.01 3.15 14.98
CA ASN A 183 -8.52 4.27 14.21
C ASN A 183 -8.92 3.76 12.80
N TYR A 184 -10.16 3.29 12.68
CA TYR A 184 -10.68 2.77 11.42
C TYR A 184 -10.96 3.92 10.45
N ASP A 185 -10.63 3.71 9.17
CA ASP A 185 -11.08 4.62 8.10
C ASP A 185 -12.59 4.40 7.82
N LEU A 186 -13.19 5.35 7.12
CA LEU A 186 -14.60 5.35 6.74
C LEU A 186 -15.05 4.10 6.00
N GLU A 187 -14.16 3.49 5.22
CA GLU A 187 -14.43 2.23 4.49
C GLU A 187 -14.79 1.07 5.44
N PHE A 188 -14.27 1.11 6.68
CA PHE A 188 -14.51 0.07 7.70
C PHE A 188 -15.53 0.48 8.76
N SER A 189 -15.54 1.74 9.16
CA SER A 189 -16.41 2.24 10.22
C SER A 189 -17.77 2.73 9.71
N GLY A 190 -17.90 2.93 8.41
CA GLY A 190 -18.99 3.73 7.84
C GLY A 190 -18.83 5.20 8.20
N GLY A 191 -19.50 6.08 7.48
CA GLY A 191 -19.45 7.50 7.80
C GLY A 191 -19.77 8.39 6.61
N THR A 192 -19.45 9.65 6.75
CA THR A 192 -19.71 10.69 5.76
C THR A 192 -18.40 11.34 5.35
N ALA A 193 -18.10 11.37 4.06
CA ALA A 193 -17.02 12.15 3.47
C ALA A 193 -17.62 13.40 2.81
N SER A 194 -17.17 14.57 3.20
CA SER A 194 -17.59 15.84 2.60
C SER A 194 -16.42 16.51 1.92
N THR A 195 -16.52 16.72 0.61
CA THR A 195 -15.56 17.50 -0.16
C THR A 195 -16.01 18.95 -0.22
N ILE A 196 -15.26 19.82 0.42
CA ILE A 196 -15.53 21.26 0.52
C ILE A 196 -14.63 21.96 -0.47
N THR A 197 -15.22 22.66 -1.45
CA THR A 197 -14.48 23.50 -2.40
C THR A 197 -14.60 24.95 -1.96
N PHE A 198 -13.47 25.60 -1.70
CA PHE A 198 -13.41 27.01 -1.33
C PHE A 198 -13.31 27.90 -2.57
N LYS A 199 -13.71 29.16 -2.42
CA LYS A 199 -13.51 30.17 -3.47
C LYS A 199 -12.02 30.50 -3.61
N ASP A 200 -11.60 30.97 -4.77
CA ASP A 200 -10.19 31.21 -5.11
C ASP A 200 -9.51 32.26 -4.22
N ASP A 201 -10.29 33.14 -3.60
CA ASP A 201 -9.83 34.19 -2.68
C ASP A 201 -9.58 33.65 -1.25
N GLN A 202 -9.94 32.41 -0.96
CA GLN A 202 -9.70 31.75 0.34
C GLN A 202 -8.82 30.53 0.19
N LYS A 203 -7.54 30.66 0.51
CA LYS A 203 -6.60 29.54 0.48
C LYS A 203 -6.80 28.60 1.67
N VAL A 204 -6.78 27.29 1.40
CA VAL A 204 -6.84 26.25 2.43
C VAL A 204 -5.52 26.22 3.20
N ASN A 205 -5.56 26.68 4.46
CA ASN A 205 -4.43 26.69 5.38
C ASN A 205 -4.75 25.88 6.66
N ASP A 206 -3.75 25.69 7.53
CA ASP A 206 -3.88 24.90 8.76
C ASP A 206 -4.87 25.54 9.77
N SER A 207 -5.02 26.86 9.75
CA SER A 207 -5.97 27.57 10.60
C SER A 207 -7.42 27.28 10.16
N LEU A 208 -7.68 27.37 8.86
CA LEU A 208 -9.00 27.07 8.29
C LEU A 208 -9.37 25.60 8.50
N GLU A 209 -8.40 24.69 8.34
CA GLU A 209 -8.61 23.26 8.60
C GLU A 209 -9.09 23.01 10.02
N LYS A 210 -8.39 23.55 11.02
CA LYS A 210 -8.77 23.41 12.44
C LYS A 210 -10.16 23.97 12.73
N GLN A 211 -10.53 25.07 12.09
CA GLN A 211 -11.86 25.67 12.28
C GLN A 211 -12.96 24.81 11.65
N VAL A 212 -12.74 24.29 10.45
CA VAL A 212 -13.69 23.38 9.77
C VAL A 212 -13.84 22.08 10.55
N VAL A 213 -12.75 21.49 11.02
CA VAL A 213 -12.79 20.28 11.86
C VAL A 213 -13.62 20.51 13.12
N LYS A 214 -13.41 21.62 13.83
CA LYS A 214 -14.19 21.97 15.01
C LYS A 214 -15.69 22.16 14.69
N ALA A 215 -16.03 22.72 13.53
CA ALA A 215 -17.42 22.85 13.11
C ALA A 215 -18.08 21.47 12.91
N TYR A 216 -17.34 20.52 12.31
CA TYR A 216 -17.81 19.14 12.17
C TYR A 216 -17.93 18.41 13.52
N GLU A 217 -16.95 18.53 14.40
CA GLU A 217 -16.95 17.94 15.74
C GLU A 217 -18.18 18.43 16.57
N LYS A 218 -18.47 19.74 16.48
CA LYS A 218 -19.60 20.35 17.18
C LYS A 218 -20.95 19.80 16.72
N VAL A 219 -21.13 19.59 15.43
CA VAL A 219 -22.39 19.11 14.85
C VAL A 219 -22.50 17.58 14.93
N SER A 220 -21.43 16.87 14.66
CA SER A 220 -21.41 15.40 14.72
C SER A 220 -21.40 14.87 16.17
N LYS A 221 -21.05 15.71 17.14
CA LYS A 221 -20.81 15.34 18.55
C LYS A 221 -19.76 14.24 18.68
N SER A 222 -18.82 14.16 17.76
CA SER A 222 -17.75 13.17 17.71
C SER A 222 -16.42 13.84 17.47
N THR A 223 -15.40 13.40 18.17
CA THR A 223 -13.99 13.83 17.97
C THR A 223 -13.29 13.05 16.86
N SER A 224 -13.97 12.03 16.27
CA SER A 224 -13.44 11.23 15.18
C SER A 224 -13.67 11.92 13.82
N VAL A 225 -13.11 13.12 13.67
CA VAL A 225 -13.15 13.88 12.42
C VAL A 225 -11.74 13.94 11.84
N GLN A 226 -11.60 13.48 10.61
CA GLN A 226 -10.33 13.53 9.86
C GLN A 226 -10.45 14.53 8.73
N SER A 227 -9.39 15.26 8.45
CA SER A 227 -9.37 16.22 7.35
C SER A 227 -8.14 16.02 6.47
N GLN A 228 -8.31 16.24 5.17
CA GLN A 228 -7.24 16.19 4.19
C GLN A 228 -7.33 17.40 3.25
N LYS A 229 -6.23 18.12 3.13
CA LYS A 229 -6.13 19.28 2.21
C LYS A 229 -5.73 18.82 0.82
N VAL A 230 -6.48 19.24 -0.19
CA VAL A 230 -6.19 19.05 -1.60
C VAL A 230 -5.83 20.43 -2.21
N LYS A 231 -4.55 20.80 -2.08
CA LYS A 231 -4.07 22.13 -2.47
C LYS A 231 -4.26 22.45 -3.95
N ALA A 232 -4.18 21.43 -4.83
CA ALA A 232 -4.29 21.62 -6.28
C ALA A 232 -5.64 22.25 -6.70
N ASN A 233 -6.73 21.90 -6.02
CA ASN A 233 -8.09 22.32 -6.37
C ASN A 233 -8.72 23.24 -5.32
N ASN A 234 -7.94 23.78 -4.39
CA ASN A 234 -8.43 24.56 -3.24
C ASN A 234 -9.58 23.88 -2.50
N GLN A 235 -9.43 22.56 -2.25
CA GLN A 235 -10.42 21.70 -1.64
C GLN A 235 -9.94 21.14 -0.31
N MET A 236 -10.91 20.79 0.53
CA MET A 236 -10.68 20.03 1.76
C MET A 236 -11.67 18.87 1.80
N VAL A 237 -11.16 17.66 2.01
CA VAL A 237 -11.99 16.49 2.28
C VAL A 237 -12.06 16.29 3.78
N VAL A 238 -13.27 16.29 4.32
CA VAL A 238 -13.53 16.04 5.75
C VAL A 238 -14.31 14.74 5.88
N LYS A 239 -13.73 13.82 6.63
CA LYS A 239 -14.33 12.53 6.96
C LYS A 239 -14.83 12.57 8.41
N SER A 240 -16.06 12.20 8.62
CA SER A 240 -16.70 12.19 9.94
C SER A 240 -17.58 10.95 10.13
N VAL A 241 -18.02 10.70 11.34
CA VAL A 241 -19.07 9.71 11.60
C VAL A 241 -20.32 9.99 10.75
N GLU A 242 -21.18 9.00 10.61
CA GLU A 242 -22.41 9.14 9.85
C GLU A 242 -23.22 10.37 10.33
N LEU A 243 -23.53 11.25 9.37
CA LEU A 243 -24.29 12.48 9.61
C LEU A 243 -25.69 12.31 9.03
N ASN A 244 -26.71 12.61 9.83
CA ASN A 244 -28.09 12.66 9.35
C ASN A 244 -28.31 13.90 8.46
N LEU A 245 -29.43 13.93 7.73
CA LEU A 245 -29.78 15.02 6.81
C LEU A 245 -29.83 16.41 7.48
N SER A 246 -30.31 16.49 8.72
CA SER A 246 -30.36 17.76 9.46
C SER A 246 -28.98 18.26 9.85
N GLN A 247 -28.12 17.37 10.32
CA GLN A 247 -26.72 17.69 10.65
C GLN A 247 -25.91 18.16 9.43
N ARG A 248 -26.13 17.55 8.27
CA ARG A 248 -25.49 17.99 7.02
C ARG A 248 -25.92 19.37 6.61
N LYS A 249 -27.23 19.63 6.57
CA LYS A 249 -27.74 20.95 6.26
C LYS A 249 -27.19 22.00 7.24
N GLN A 250 -27.08 21.65 8.51
CA GLN A 250 -26.50 22.52 9.53
C GLN A 250 -25.03 22.82 9.27
N ILE A 251 -24.21 21.79 8.92
CA ILE A 251 -22.80 21.96 8.56
C ILE A 251 -22.68 22.79 7.29
N GLU A 252 -23.43 22.46 6.25
CA GLU A 252 -23.41 23.19 4.97
C GLU A 252 -23.75 24.67 5.16
N ASN A 253 -24.79 24.97 5.94
CA ASN A 253 -25.18 26.34 6.25
C ASN A 253 -24.09 27.07 7.07
N THR A 254 -23.49 26.39 8.07
CA THR A 254 -22.41 26.96 8.87
C THR A 254 -21.20 27.26 8.00
N LEU A 255 -20.83 26.30 7.14
CA LEU A 255 -19.69 26.47 6.24
C LEU A 255 -19.91 27.59 5.22
N LYS A 256 -21.10 27.71 4.64
CA LYS A 256 -21.45 28.78 3.70
C LYS A 256 -21.51 30.15 4.35
N LYS A 257 -21.93 30.20 5.62
CA LYS A 257 -22.05 31.45 6.38
C LYS A 257 -20.70 31.96 6.86
N ASP A 258 -19.90 31.08 7.45
CA ASP A 258 -18.68 31.48 8.16
C ASP A 258 -17.42 31.41 7.27
N TYR A 259 -17.51 30.70 6.15
CA TYR A 259 -16.37 30.51 5.22
C TYR A 259 -16.82 30.72 3.78
N LYS A 260 -15.89 31.20 2.95
CA LYS A 260 -16.15 31.45 1.50
C LYS A 260 -16.17 30.13 0.72
N VAL A 261 -17.15 29.29 0.96
CA VAL A 261 -17.31 28.00 0.31
C VAL A 261 -18.03 28.15 -1.01
N LYS A 262 -17.52 27.50 -2.07
CA LYS A 262 -18.14 27.43 -3.39
C LYS A 262 -19.16 26.30 -3.47
N SER A 263 -18.78 25.11 -3.01
CA SER A 263 -19.64 23.92 -2.98
C SER A 263 -19.24 22.96 -1.86
N VAL A 264 -20.20 22.21 -1.37
CA VAL A 264 -19.99 21.08 -0.46
C VAL A 264 -20.63 19.86 -1.10
N THR A 265 -19.82 18.87 -1.47
CA THR A 265 -20.29 17.58 -1.99
C THR A 265 -20.10 16.54 -0.90
N THR A 266 -21.12 15.78 -0.61
CA THR A 266 -21.11 14.79 0.47
C THR A 266 -21.32 13.40 -0.11
N GLU A 267 -20.39 12.50 0.17
CA GLU A 267 -20.41 11.09 -0.21
C GLU A 267 -20.59 10.21 1.02
N TYR A 268 -21.21 9.06 0.84
CA TYR A 268 -21.39 8.06 1.89
C TYR A 268 -20.50 6.84 1.68
N ALA A 269 -19.86 6.39 2.73
CA ALA A 269 -19.44 5.01 2.85
C ALA A 269 -20.56 4.22 3.54
N ALA A 270 -21.33 3.46 2.78
CA ALA A 270 -22.38 2.62 3.31
C ALA A 270 -21.75 1.44 4.08
N ASN A 271 -22.02 1.40 5.38
CA ASN A 271 -21.88 0.17 6.17
C ASN A 271 -23.02 -0.79 5.80
N THR A 272 -22.87 -2.10 5.96
CA THR A 272 -23.88 -3.13 5.65
C THR A 272 -25.23 -2.87 6.36
N THR A 273 -25.22 -2.23 7.52
CA THR A 273 -26.42 -1.81 8.25
C THR A 273 -27.11 -0.60 7.58
N SER A 274 -26.32 0.31 6.99
CA SER A 274 -26.85 1.47 6.26
C SER A 274 -27.45 1.04 4.91
N THR A 275 -26.96 -0.01 4.29
CA THR A 275 -27.51 -0.54 3.03
C THR A 275 -28.93 -1.07 3.23
N SER A 276 -29.22 -1.71 4.37
CA SER A 276 -30.57 -2.18 4.68
C SER A 276 -31.55 -1.00 4.94
N LEU A 277 -31.07 0.07 5.60
CA LEU A 277 -31.83 1.30 5.80
C LEU A 277 -32.06 2.07 4.51
N ILE A 278 -31.04 2.17 3.66
CA ILE A 278 -31.15 2.79 2.33
C ILE A 278 -32.12 2.01 1.46
N ASN A 279 -32.08 0.70 1.45
CA ASN A 279 -33.03 -0.14 0.70
C ASN A 279 -34.46 -0.01 1.26
N ALA A 280 -34.64 0.14 2.56
CA ALA A 280 -35.92 0.43 3.18
C ALA A 280 -36.46 1.84 2.82
N MET A 281 -35.55 2.84 2.75
CA MET A 281 -35.90 4.21 2.33
C MET A 281 -36.24 4.29 0.82
N ILE A 282 -35.55 3.53 -0.03
CA ILE A 282 -35.87 3.40 -1.46
C ILE A 282 -37.24 2.74 -1.66
N ALA A 283 -37.58 1.77 -0.82
CA ALA A 283 -38.91 1.13 -0.83
C ALA A 283 -40.04 2.07 -0.41
N LEU A 284 -39.75 3.07 0.43
CA LEU A 284 -40.71 4.06 0.91
C LEU A 284 -40.84 5.29 0.02
N ASP A 285 -39.76 5.65 -0.72
CA ASP A 285 -39.75 6.76 -1.68
C ASP A 285 -39.00 6.39 -2.94
N PRO A 286 -39.68 6.04 -4.05
CA PRO A 286 -39.09 5.71 -5.32
C PRO A 286 -38.21 6.82 -5.92
N ASN A 287 -38.41 8.09 -5.55
CA ASN A 287 -37.58 9.21 -6.03
C ASN A 287 -36.21 9.28 -5.34
N PHE A 288 -36.02 8.52 -4.26
CA PHE A 288 -34.74 8.42 -3.56
C PHE A 288 -33.65 7.74 -4.42
N THR A 289 -34.05 7.02 -5.47
CA THR A 289 -33.15 6.33 -6.43
C THR A 289 -32.29 7.28 -7.25
N SER A 290 -32.71 8.52 -7.44
CA SER A 290 -31.96 9.52 -8.22
C SER A 290 -30.71 10.04 -7.47
N LEU A 291 -30.70 9.97 -6.16
CA LEU A 291 -29.57 10.36 -5.31
C LEU A 291 -28.51 9.25 -5.19
N ASN A 292 -28.91 7.99 -5.41
CA ASN A 292 -27.99 6.83 -5.31
C ASN A 292 -27.16 6.57 -6.58
N ARG A 293 -27.49 7.16 -7.73
CA ARG A 293 -26.66 7.06 -8.94
C ARG A 293 -25.32 7.81 -8.86
N ILE A 294 -25.15 8.63 -7.82
CA ILE A 294 -23.90 9.37 -7.56
C ILE A 294 -22.97 8.60 -6.60
N ALA A 295 -23.46 7.53 -5.96
CA ALA A 295 -22.77 6.77 -4.92
C ALA A 295 -22.30 5.36 -5.37
N MET A 296 -22.45 5.00 -6.64
CA MET A 296 -21.83 3.85 -7.30
C MET A 296 -20.79 4.35 -8.31
#